data_d62e78bbc2aa67db1e04b15362695b21
#
_entry.id   d62e78bbc2aa67db1e04b15362695b21
#
_cell.length_a   1.000
_cell.length_b   1.000
_cell.length_c   1.000
_cell.angle_alpha   90.00
_cell.angle_beta   90.00
_cell.angle_gamma   90.00
#
_symmetry.space_group_name_H-M   'P 1'
#
loop_
_entity.id
_entity.type
_entity.pdbx_description
1 polymer ?
#
loop_
_entity_poly.entity_id
_entity_poly.type
_entity_poly.pdbx_seq_one_letter_code
_entity_poly.pdbx_strand_id
1 'polypeptide(L)'
;MNYRKKAILMVVALFCLNIAILAQAVSLKMNNVSVKEAMTQLKNKSGYSFVYKVGDLDTRKIVSVKAKQLNEAIDQILYGQDVVYEVKGKNVIVQKGQARQNTSKDGKKRKITGVVNDLNGEPIIGATVKEKGDVNGTATDL
;
A
#
# COMPACT_ATOMS: atom_id res chain seq x y z
N MET A 1 3.70 44.05 -21.71
CA MET A 1 4.07 42.69 -21.29
C MET A 1 4.21 41.82 -22.55
N ASN A 2 5.44 41.35 -22.87
CA ASN A 2 5.79 40.77 -24.17
C ASN A 2 5.06 39.46 -24.46
N TYR A 3 4.58 39.24 -25.66
CA TYR A 3 3.90 38.04 -26.17
C TYR A 3 4.60 36.76 -25.77
N ARG A 4 5.92 36.71 -25.75
CA ARG A 4 6.74 35.57 -25.31
C ARG A 4 6.51 35.22 -23.85
N LYS A 5 6.36 36.20 -22.94
CA LYS A 5 6.08 35.93 -21.52
C LYS A 5 4.66 35.45 -21.31
N LYS A 6 3.68 35.95 -22.09
CA LYS A 6 2.30 35.44 -22.06
C LYS A 6 2.17 34.01 -22.57
N ALA A 7 2.90 33.68 -23.68
CA ALA A 7 2.94 32.34 -24.24
C ALA A 7 3.58 31.32 -23.26
N ILE A 8 4.69 31.69 -22.61
CA ILE A 8 5.34 30.84 -21.62
C ILE A 8 4.44 30.65 -20.38
N LEU A 9 3.77 31.69 -19.94
CA LEU A 9 2.82 31.60 -18.79
C LEU A 9 1.61 30.69 -19.12
N MET A 10 1.14 30.77 -20.39
CA MET A 10 0.04 29.93 -20.86
C MET A 10 0.43 28.46 -21.00
N VAL A 11 1.65 28.17 -21.46
CA VAL A 11 2.19 26.83 -21.58
C VAL A 11 2.43 26.21 -20.17
N VAL A 12 2.95 26.99 -19.22
CA VAL A 12 3.14 26.53 -17.84
C VAL A 12 1.79 26.30 -17.15
N ALA A 13 0.80 27.16 -17.38
CA ALA A 13 -0.55 26.93 -16.86
C ALA A 13 -1.23 25.68 -17.46
N LEU A 14 -0.98 25.36 -18.73
CA LEU A 14 -1.49 24.15 -19.39
C LEU A 14 -0.79 22.88 -18.89
N PHE A 15 0.48 22.99 -18.48
CA PHE A 15 1.24 21.85 -17.95
C PHE A 15 0.91 21.53 -16.49
N CYS A 16 0.42 22.50 -15.71
CA CYS A 16 -0.01 22.30 -14.33
C CYS A 16 -1.39 21.60 -14.20
N LEU A 17 -2.16 21.47 -15.30
CA LEU A 17 -3.50 20.86 -15.24
C LEU A 17 -3.51 19.33 -15.37
N ASN A 18 -2.36 18.67 -15.52
CA ASN A 18 -2.31 17.23 -15.77
C ASN A 18 -1.88 16.37 -14.56
N ILE A 19 -1.86 16.92 -13.35
CA ILE A 19 -1.74 16.11 -12.14
C ILE A 19 -3.11 16.07 -11.42
N ALA A 20 -4.14 15.71 -12.15
CA ALA A 20 -5.27 15.05 -11.53
C ALA A 20 -4.81 13.63 -11.21
N ILE A 21 -4.18 13.44 -10.05
CA ILE A 21 -4.22 12.15 -9.36
C ILE A 21 -5.72 11.91 -9.16
N LEU A 22 -6.33 11.18 -10.09
CA LEU A 22 -7.66 10.62 -9.94
C LEU A 22 -7.57 9.61 -8.79
N ALA A 23 -7.58 10.12 -7.56
CA ALA A 23 -8.06 9.34 -6.44
C ALA A 23 -9.49 8.96 -6.81
N GLN A 24 -9.66 7.78 -7.41
CA GLN A 24 -10.98 7.29 -7.77
C GLN A 24 -11.79 7.23 -6.47
N ALA A 25 -12.69 8.20 -6.30
CA ALA A 25 -13.58 8.26 -5.16
C ALA A 25 -14.52 7.05 -5.25
N VAL A 26 -14.23 6.02 -4.50
CA VAL A 26 -15.05 4.81 -4.38
C VAL A 26 -15.77 4.92 -3.04
N SER A 27 -16.97 5.46 -3.03
CA SER A 27 -17.79 5.47 -1.81
C SER A 27 -18.42 4.09 -1.61
N LEU A 28 -17.91 3.36 -0.64
CA LEU A 28 -18.40 2.04 -0.23
C LEU A 28 -18.81 2.07 1.24
N LYS A 29 -20.03 1.58 1.49
CA LYS A 29 -20.51 1.33 2.85
C LYS A 29 -21.22 -0.02 2.84
N MET A 30 -20.64 -0.98 3.54
CA MET A 30 -21.15 -2.34 3.71
C MET A 30 -20.98 -2.77 5.15
N ASN A 31 -21.96 -3.44 5.70
CA ASN A 31 -21.90 -3.94 7.07
C ASN A 31 -22.14 -5.45 7.06
N ASN A 32 -21.28 -6.19 7.75
CA ASN A 32 -21.48 -7.60 8.01
C ASN A 32 -21.66 -8.45 6.73
N VAL A 33 -20.83 -8.24 5.73
CA VAL A 33 -20.82 -8.97 4.46
C VAL A 33 -19.61 -9.89 4.36
N SER A 34 -19.68 -10.95 3.55
CA SER A 34 -18.51 -11.78 3.28
C SER A 34 -17.48 -11.03 2.43
N VAL A 35 -16.20 -11.39 2.57
CA VAL A 35 -15.13 -10.86 1.72
C VAL A 35 -15.48 -11.04 0.23
N LYS A 36 -16.05 -12.20 -0.16
CA LYS A 36 -16.52 -12.45 -1.53
C LYS A 36 -17.53 -11.40 -1.99
N GLU A 37 -18.52 -11.13 -1.17
CA GLU A 37 -19.57 -10.14 -1.47
C GLU A 37 -18.97 -8.73 -1.53
N ALA A 38 -18.09 -8.37 -0.59
CA ALA A 38 -17.43 -7.08 -0.56
C ALA A 38 -16.58 -6.84 -1.83
N MET A 39 -15.83 -7.85 -2.29
CA MET A 39 -15.06 -7.79 -3.54
C MET A 39 -15.98 -7.63 -4.77
N THR A 40 -17.12 -8.33 -4.78
CA THR A 40 -18.12 -8.22 -5.86
C THR A 40 -18.72 -6.83 -5.93
N GLN A 41 -19.09 -6.26 -4.78
CA GLN A 41 -19.62 -4.89 -4.71
C GLN A 41 -18.58 -3.84 -5.10
N LEU A 42 -17.32 -4.02 -4.69
CA LEU A 42 -16.24 -3.14 -5.11
C LEU A 42 -16.05 -3.20 -6.64
N LYS A 43 -16.04 -4.41 -7.22
CA LYS A 43 -15.96 -4.61 -8.67
C LYS A 43 -17.08 -3.89 -9.40
N ASN A 44 -18.32 -4.06 -8.96
CA ASN A 44 -19.50 -3.46 -9.61
C ASN A 44 -19.47 -1.93 -9.57
N LYS A 45 -18.95 -1.33 -8.49
CA LYS A 45 -18.89 0.13 -8.32
C LYS A 45 -17.69 0.78 -8.97
N SER A 46 -16.56 0.11 -9.03
CA SER A 46 -15.27 0.70 -9.44
C SER A 46 -14.65 0.06 -10.68
N GLY A 47 -15.14 -1.11 -11.08
CA GLY A 47 -14.58 -1.92 -12.16
C GLY A 47 -13.29 -2.63 -11.80
N TYR A 48 -12.84 -2.57 -10.54
CA TYR A 48 -11.65 -3.32 -10.08
C TYR A 48 -12.00 -4.77 -9.79
N SER A 49 -11.22 -5.71 -10.33
CA SER A 49 -11.36 -7.14 -10.10
C SER A 49 -10.26 -7.65 -9.20
N PHE A 50 -10.58 -8.61 -8.31
CA PHE A 50 -9.58 -9.29 -7.49
C PHE A 50 -9.07 -10.53 -8.19
N VAL A 51 -7.75 -10.71 -8.19
CA VAL A 51 -7.05 -11.89 -8.69
C VAL A 51 -6.28 -12.49 -7.53
N TYR A 52 -6.60 -13.71 -7.14
CA TYR A 52 -5.98 -14.42 -6.02
C TYR A 52 -5.94 -15.91 -6.29
N LYS A 53 -5.00 -16.61 -5.65
CA LYS A 53 -4.93 -18.06 -5.68
C LYS A 53 -5.90 -18.66 -4.66
N VAL A 54 -6.59 -19.74 -5.04
CA VAL A 54 -7.47 -20.46 -4.14
C VAL A 54 -6.69 -20.95 -2.91
N GLY A 55 -7.19 -20.62 -1.73
CA GLY A 55 -6.54 -20.94 -0.45
C GLY A 55 -5.65 -19.83 0.13
N ASP A 56 -5.30 -18.80 -0.64
CA ASP A 56 -4.54 -17.66 -0.13
C ASP A 56 -5.42 -16.64 0.61
N LEU A 57 -6.71 -16.64 0.33
CA LEU A 57 -7.69 -15.68 0.85
C LEU A 57 -8.93 -16.41 1.38
N ASP A 58 -9.32 -16.12 2.64
CA ASP A 58 -10.62 -16.58 3.15
C ASP A 58 -11.74 -15.64 2.69
N THR A 59 -12.42 -16.06 1.64
CA THR A 59 -13.51 -15.29 1.02
C THR A 59 -14.82 -15.35 1.81
N ARG A 60 -14.94 -16.24 2.82
CA ARG A 60 -16.12 -16.38 3.68
C ARG A 60 -16.06 -15.50 4.91
N LYS A 61 -14.86 -15.01 5.27
CA LYS A 61 -14.69 -14.10 6.40
C LYS A 61 -15.64 -12.91 6.29
N ILE A 62 -16.25 -12.55 7.42
CA ILE A 62 -17.19 -11.42 7.50
C ILE A 62 -16.41 -10.12 7.76
N VAL A 63 -16.75 -9.09 7.01
CA VAL A 63 -16.13 -7.76 7.10
C VAL A 63 -17.17 -6.66 7.03
N SER A 64 -16.83 -5.50 7.58
CA SER A 64 -17.58 -4.26 7.39
C SER A 64 -16.66 -3.25 6.74
N VAL A 65 -17.13 -2.56 5.71
CA VAL A 65 -16.35 -1.64 4.91
C VAL A 65 -17.01 -0.27 4.88
N LYS A 66 -16.28 0.76 5.25
CA LYS A 66 -16.68 2.16 5.10
C LYS A 66 -15.49 2.92 4.54
N ALA A 67 -15.47 3.09 3.24
CA ALA A 67 -14.35 3.67 2.51
C ALA A 67 -14.80 4.73 1.52
N LYS A 68 -13.98 5.74 1.35
CA LYS A 68 -14.14 6.81 0.35
C LYS A 68 -13.12 6.69 -0.79
N GLN A 69 -12.10 5.85 -0.62
CA GLN A 69 -11.03 5.63 -1.57
C GLN A 69 -10.83 4.13 -1.83
N LEU A 70 -10.31 3.81 -3.00
CA LEU A 70 -10.07 2.42 -3.42
C LEU A 70 -9.16 1.66 -2.45
N ASN A 71 -8.01 2.23 -2.11
CA ASN A 71 -7.03 1.57 -1.24
C ASN A 71 -7.62 1.29 0.15
N GLU A 72 -8.33 2.28 0.71
CA GLU A 72 -9.03 2.13 1.98
C GLU A 72 -10.06 0.99 1.94
N ALA A 73 -10.79 0.87 0.82
CA ALA A 73 -11.75 -0.21 0.63
C ALA A 73 -11.06 -1.58 0.56
N ILE A 74 -9.96 -1.69 -0.18
CA ILE A 74 -9.19 -2.94 -0.29
C ILE A 74 -8.61 -3.34 1.06
N ASP A 75 -8.01 -2.39 1.79
CA ASP A 75 -7.42 -2.63 3.11
C ASP A 75 -8.46 -3.16 4.11
N GLN A 76 -9.68 -2.59 4.10
CA GLN A 76 -10.76 -3.05 4.98
C GLN A 76 -11.32 -4.41 4.54
N ILE A 77 -11.43 -4.69 3.25
CA ILE A 77 -11.87 -6.01 2.74
C ILE A 77 -10.88 -7.11 3.12
N LEU A 78 -9.58 -6.83 3.03
CA LEU A 78 -8.52 -7.79 3.31
C LEU A 78 -8.06 -7.78 4.78
N TYR A 79 -8.67 -6.96 5.61
CA TYR A 79 -8.27 -6.80 7.02
C TYR A 79 -8.24 -8.10 7.79
N GLY A 80 -7.15 -8.32 8.54
CA GLY A 80 -6.95 -9.49 9.38
C GLY A 80 -6.80 -10.81 8.61
N GLN A 81 -6.35 -10.74 7.35
CA GLN A 81 -5.88 -11.88 6.57
C GLN A 81 -4.38 -11.71 6.30
N ASP A 82 -3.66 -12.83 6.24
CA ASP A 82 -2.21 -12.82 5.97
C ASP A 82 -1.97 -12.75 4.46
N VAL A 83 -2.27 -11.59 3.88
CA VAL A 83 -2.13 -11.32 2.46
C VAL A 83 -1.54 -9.94 2.20
N VAL A 84 -0.88 -9.80 1.06
CA VAL A 84 -0.46 -8.53 0.49
C VAL A 84 -1.15 -8.32 -0.85
N TYR A 85 -1.30 -7.09 -1.30
CA TYR A 85 -1.88 -6.83 -2.61
C TYR A 85 -1.11 -5.78 -3.40
N GLU A 86 -1.23 -5.86 -4.73
CA GLU A 86 -0.73 -4.88 -5.67
C GLU A 86 -1.84 -4.52 -6.68
N VAL A 87 -1.97 -3.25 -7.02
CA VAL A 87 -2.95 -2.80 -8.03
C VAL A 87 -2.24 -2.61 -9.36
N LYS A 88 -2.62 -3.43 -10.36
CA LYS A 88 -2.13 -3.33 -11.75
C LYS A 88 -3.30 -3.09 -12.70
N GLY A 89 -3.37 -1.87 -13.24
CA GLY A 89 -4.52 -1.46 -14.05
C GLY A 89 -5.83 -1.53 -13.26
N LYS A 90 -6.77 -2.36 -13.70
CA LYS A 90 -8.04 -2.64 -13.00
C LYS A 90 -8.03 -3.94 -12.21
N ASN A 91 -6.85 -4.54 -11.98
CA ASN A 91 -6.71 -5.76 -11.21
C ASN A 91 -6.05 -5.50 -9.87
N VAL A 92 -6.65 -5.99 -8.79
CA VAL A 92 -6.09 -6.09 -7.46
C VAL A 92 -5.55 -7.50 -7.30
N ILE A 93 -4.24 -7.64 -7.42
CA ILE A 93 -3.54 -8.94 -7.32
C ILE A 93 -3.25 -9.18 -5.84
N VAL A 94 -3.89 -10.21 -5.26
CA VAL A 94 -3.72 -10.58 -3.85
C VAL A 94 -2.88 -11.85 -3.77
N GLN A 95 -1.89 -11.85 -2.90
CA GLN A 95 -0.97 -12.96 -2.67
C GLN A 95 -0.85 -13.21 -1.18
N LYS A 96 -0.58 -14.46 -0.79
CA LYS A 96 -0.30 -14.80 0.60
C LYS A 96 0.90 -13.99 1.09
N GLY A 97 0.77 -13.32 2.22
CA GLY A 97 1.84 -12.54 2.82
C GLY A 97 2.97 -13.47 3.25
N GLN A 98 4.15 -13.32 2.67
CA GLN A 98 5.36 -13.66 3.38
C GLN A 98 5.54 -12.54 4.41
N ALA A 99 5.68 -12.90 5.68
CA ALA A 99 5.74 -12.01 6.84
C ALA A 99 6.10 -10.55 6.47
N ARG A 100 5.14 -9.67 6.59
CA ARG A 100 5.05 -8.26 6.21
C ARG A 100 6.39 -7.58 5.89
N GLN A 101 6.80 -7.58 4.65
CA GLN A 101 7.49 -6.43 4.12
C GLN A 101 6.41 -5.41 3.74
N ASN A 102 6.17 -4.46 4.62
CA ASN A 102 5.35 -3.28 4.34
C ASN A 102 6.06 -2.46 3.24
N THR A 103 5.81 -2.78 1.99
CA THR A 103 6.13 -1.88 0.88
C THR A 103 5.03 -0.82 0.81
N SER A 104 5.00 0.06 1.80
CA SER A 104 4.43 1.38 1.63
C SER A 104 5.28 2.07 0.57
N LYS A 105 4.76 2.25 -0.64
CA LYS A 105 5.32 3.18 -1.65
C LYS A 105 5.08 4.64 -1.25
N ASP A 106 5.30 4.95 0.01
CA ASP A 106 5.51 6.30 0.46
C ASP A 106 6.96 6.34 0.92
N GLY A 107 7.81 7.08 0.19
CA GLY A 107 9.25 7.19 0.43
C GLY A 107 9.63 7.82 1.77
N LYS A 108 8.85 7.64 2.80
CA LYS A 108 9.19 7.97 4.18
C LYS A 108 10.08 6.86 4.74
N LYS A 109 11.37 7.14 4.77
CA LYS A 109 12.35 6.37 5.54
C LYS A 109 11.81 6.20 6.96
N ARG A 110 11.53 4.96 7.37
CA ARG A 110 11.19 4.65 8.76
C ARG A 110 12.47 4.46 9.54
N LYS A 111 12.65 5.19 10.63
CA LYS A 111 13.72 4.93 11.58
C LYS A 111 13.33 3.71 12.41
N ILE A 112 14.09 2.65 12.32
CA ILE A 112 13.96 1.45 13.16
C ILE A 112 15.08 1.56 14.20
N THR A 113 14.76 1.43 15.48
CA THR A 113 15.72 1.40 16.58
C THR A 113 15.58 0.07 17.32
N GLY A 114 16.68 -0.47 17.77
CA GLY A 114 16.72 -1.72 18.51
C GLY A 114 18.09 -1.91 19.16
N VAL A 115 18.22 -2.92 20.01
CA VAL A 115 19.47 -3.34 20.64
C VAL A 115 19.83 -4.72 20.12
N VAL A 116 21.10 -4.93 19.78
CA VAL A 116 21.62 -6.25 19.40
C VAL A 116 22.44 -6.76 20.58
N ASN A 117 22.01 -7.87 21.16
CA ASN A 117 22.67 -8.49 22.30
C ASN A 117 23.27 -9.84 21.90
N ASP A 118 24.30 -10.27 22.67
CA ASP A 118 24.82 -11.63 22.62
C ASP A 118 23.89 -12.63 23.34
N LEU A 119 24.32 -13.90 23.42
CA LEU A 119 23.56 -14.97 24.10
C LEU A 119 23.44 -14.77 25.62
N ASN A 120 24.27 -13.91 26.21
CA ASN A 120 24.25 -13.58 27.64
C ASN A 120 23.41 -12.34 27.93
N GLY A 121 22.90 -11.65 26.87
CA GLY A 121 22.12 -10.44 26.99
C GLY A 121 22.97 -9.15 26.99
N GLU A 122 24.28 -9.22 26.72
CA GLU A 122 25.16 -8.05 26.64
C GLU A 122 25.09 -7.39 25.26
N PRO A 123 25.04 -6.04 25.18
CA PRO A 123 25.02 -5.32 23.90
C PRO A 123 26.26 -5.57 23.05
N ILE A 124 26.07 -5.92 21.78
CA ILE A 124 27.16 -6.10 20.83
C ILE A 124 27.41 -4.79 20.09
N ILE A 125 28.60 -4.22 20.24
CA ILE A 125 29.06 -3.02 19.54
C ILE A 125 29.72 -3.43 18.23
N GLY A 126 29.47 -2.69 17.14
CA GLY A 126 30.03 -2.94 15.82
C GLY A 126 29.38 -4.08 15.04
N ALA A 127 28.27 -4.65 15.53
CA ALA A 127 27.50 -5.63 14.76
C ALA A 127 26.86 -4.95 13.55
N THR A 128 27.02 -5.55 12.36
CA THR A 128 26.40 -5.02 11.14
C THR A 128 24.96 -5.47 11.03
N VAL A 129 24.03 -4.52 11.00
CA VAL A 129 22.61 -4.75 10.77
C VAL A 129 22.26 -4.33 9.35
N LYS A 130 21.71 -5.25 8.56
CA LYS A 130 21.29 -5.00 7.17
C LYS A 130 19.83 -5.34 6.97
N GLU A 131 19.18 -4.58 6.12
CA GLU A 131 17.86 -4.94 5.61
C GLU A 131 18.00 -6.12 4.62
N LYS A 132 17.18 -7.14 4.79
CA LYS A 132 17.22 -8.32 3.90
C LYS A 132 16.85 -7.91 2.48
N GLY A 133 17.81 -8.04 1.56
CA GLY A 133 17.63 -7.70 0.14
C GLY A 133 18.14 -6.29 -0.22
N ASP A 134 18.73 -5.53 0.73
CA ASP A 134 19.40 -4.26 0.47
C ASP A 134 20.92 -4.39 0.64
N VAL A 135 21.65 -3.52 -0.05
CA VAL A 135 23.11 -3.37 0.12
C VAL A 135 23.46 -2.44 1.28
N ASN A 136 22.49 -1.64 1.73
CA ASN A 136 22.68 -0.70 2.84
C ASN A 136 22.57 -1.41 4.20
N GLY A 137 23.34 -0.96 5.15
CA GLY A 137 23.34 -1.44 6.53
C GLY A 137 23.89 -0.38 7.47
N THR A 138 23.76 -0.65 8.75
CA THR A 138 24.37 0.16 9.83
C THR A 138 25.13 -0.73 10.79
N ALA A 139 26.07 -0.17 11.53
CA ALA A 139 26.70 -0.86 12.65
C ALA A 139 26.07 -0.40 13.96
N THR A 140 26.04 -1.29 14.96
CA THR A 140 25.60 -0.94 16.31
C THR A 140 26.67 -0.09 17.01
N ASP A 141 26.22 0.92 17.74
CA ASP A 141 27.01 1.80 18.61
C ASP A 141 26.49 1.72 20.06
N LEU A 142 27.09 2.48 20.95
CA LEU A 142 26.64 2.58 22.36
C LEU A 142 25.41 3.48 22.49
#